data_f2b300a93d306eb197e3802658326f38
#
_entry.id   f2b300a93d306eb197e3802658326f38
#
_cell.length_a   1.000
_cell.length_b   1.000
_cell.length_c   1.000
_cell.angle_alpha   90.00
_cell.angle_beta   90.00
_cell.angle_gamma   90.00
#
_symmetry.space_group_name_H-M   'P 1'
#
loop_
_entity.id
_entity.type
_entity.pdbx_description
1 polymer ?
#
loop_
_entity_poly.entity_id
_entity_poly.type
_entity_poly.pdbx_seq_one_letter_code
_entity_poly.pdbx_strand_id
1 'polypeptide(L)'
;MTWRGPSSPVVSCFDKGIMLMSAAFGRRNFLTLAHTAFALLTLAPLVARADDNFIIVQSTTSTQNSGLFEHILPIFTKKTGIEVRVVAVGTGQALKNAENGDGDVVLVHSMPDEEKFVAEGWGVKRYPVMYNDFIIVGPKADPAKIAGLKQAPEALKKIAEASAPFASRADDSGTHKAELKLWEAAAVDPKASSGSWYLETGSGMGATLNTAVGKQAYALTDRGTWLAFANKDDFKVLVEGDDKLFNQYGVILVNPSKHPNVKAKEGQAFIDWLVSPEGQAAIASYTIDGQQLFFPNARPQS
;
A
#
# COMPACT_ATOMS: atom_id res chain seq x y z
N MET A 1 2.91 -31.31 -44.38
CA MET A 1 1.45 -31.13 -44.49
C MET A 1 1.19 -29.64 -44.41
N THR A 2 0.95 -29.08 -45.56
CA THR A 2 0.73 -27.63 -45.80
C THR A 2 -0.75 -27.34 -45.68
N TRP A 3 -1.10 -26.28 -44.94
CA TRP A 3 -2.46 -25.74 -44.99
C TRP A 3 -2.42 -24.27 -45.41
N ARG A 4 -3.12 -23.98 -46.54
CA ARG A 4 -3.31 -22.64 -47.11
C ARG A 4 -4.64 -22.07 -46.61
N GLY A 5 -4.66 -20.77 -46.33
CA GLY A 5 -5.87 -20.01 -46.08
C GLY A 5 -6.66 -19.67 -47.34
N PRO A 6 -7.85 -19.11 -47.24
CA PRO A 6 -8.51 -18.44 -48.34
C PRO A 6 -8.63 -16.92 -48.18
N SER A 7 -8.50 -16.33 -49.33
CA SER A 7 -8.50 -14.96 -49.80
C SER A 7 -9.86 -14.23 -49.67
N SER A 8 -9.74 -12.92 -49.59
CA SER A 8 -10.79 -11.88 -49.72
C SER A 8 -11.67 -11.98 -50.98
N PRO A 9 -12.78 -11.21 -51.00
CA PRO A 9 -12.92 -10.33 -52.16
C PRO A 9 -13.26 -8.87 -51.84
N VAL A 10 -12.65 -8.06 -52.70
CA VAL A 10 -12.91 -6.65 -53.00
C VAL A 10 -14.25 -6.55 -53.76
N VAL A 11 -15.09 -5.56 -53.46
CA VAL A 11 -16.14 -5.08 -54.39
C VAL A 11 -16.14 -3.56 -54.40
N SER A 12 -16.15 -3.11 -55.62
CA SER A 12 -15.95 -1.82 -56.23
C SER A 12 -17.23 -0.96 -56.30
N CYS A 13 -17.00 0.35 -56.27
CA CYS A 13 -17.69 1.46 -56.94
C CYS A 13 -19.21 1.40 -57.25
N PHE A 14 -19.91 2.46 -56.92
CA PHE A 14 -20.79 3.13 -57.86
C PHE A 14 -20.87 4.64 -57.60
N ASP A 15 -20.54 5.36 -58.63
CA ASP A 15 -20.62 6.78 -58.93
C ASP A 15 -22.03 7.13 -59.45
N LYS A 16 -22.52 8.32 -59.23
CA LYS A 16 -23.53 9.13 -59.89
C LYS A 16 -24.28 9.97 -58.86
N GLY A 17 -24.50 11.23 -58.97
CA GLY A 17 -24.54 12.14 -60.11
C GLY A 17 -24.95 13.51 -59.59
N ILE A 18 -24.34 14.48 -60.14
CA ILE A 18 -24.58 15.92 -59.92
C ILE A 18 -25.94 16.29 -60.49
N MET A 19 -26.74 17.04 -59.70
CA MET A 19 -27.88 17.80 -60.27
C MET A 19 -27.84 19.23 -59.71
N LEU A 20 -27.36 20.13 -60.55
CA LEU A 20 -27.49 21.58 -60.40
C LEU A 20 -28.93 22.00 -60.60
N MET A 21 -29.55 22.63 -59.60
CA MET A 21 -30.71 23.49 -59.80
C MET A 21 -30.38 24.91 -59.36
N SER A 22 -30.19 25.76 -60.35
CA SER A 22 -30.15 27.21 -60.26
C SER A 22 -31.58 27.74 -60.00
N ALA A 23 -31.77 28.47 -58.93
CA ALA A 23 -32.94 29.34 -58.79
C ALA A 23 -32.48 30.67 -58.17
N ALA A 24 -32.56 31.68 -58.99
CA ALA A 24 -32.39 33.08 -58.61
C ALA A 24 -33.54 33.51 -57.68
N PHE A 25 -33.25 34.02 -56.49
CA PHE A 25 -34.21 34.82 -55.72
C PHE A 25 -33.53 36.06 -55.12
N GLY A 26 -34.28 37.12 -55.23
CA GLY A 26 -33.99 38.52 -55.15
C GLY A 26 -33.26 39.05 -53.90
N ARG A 27 -32.47 40.04 -54.19
CA ARG A 27 -31.93 41.02 -53.20
C ARG A 27 -33.06 41.81 -52.55
N ARG A 28 -33.48 41.45 -51.35
CA ARG A 28 -34.14 42.33 -50.39
C ARG A 28 -34.56 41.47 -49.18
N ASN A 29 -33.76 41.53 -48.13
CA ASN A 29 -34.04 41.24 -46.72
C ASN A 29 -32.83 40.63 -46.00
N PHE A 30 -31.69 41.33 -46.12
CA PHE A 30 -30.43 40.92 -45.43
C PHE A 30 -30.09 41.76 -44.20
N LEU A 31 -31.06 42.41 -43.57
CA LEU A 31 -30.74 43.30 -42.46
C LEU A 31 -31.46 43.00 -41.11
N THR A 32 -32.20 41.91 -40.97
CA THR A 32 -32.92 41.61 -39.68
C THR A 32 -32.61 40.23 -39.06
N LEU A 33 -31.67 39.46 -39.65
CA LEU A 33 -31.30 38.16 -39.05
C LEU A 33 -29.92 38.12 -38.33
N ALA A 34 -29.21 39.25 -38.25
CA ALA A 34 -27.86 39.29 -37.68
C ALA A 34 -27.82 39.58 -36.18
N HIS A 35 -28.94 39.82 -35.53
CA HIS A 35 -28.97 40.21 -34.09
C HIS A 35 -29.49 39.10 -33.16
N THR A 36 -30.02 37.98 -33.65
CA THR A 36 -30.52 36.89 -32.80
C THR A 36 -29.56 35.71 -32.67
N ALA A 37 -28.43 35.70 -33.43
CA ALA A 37 -27.43 34.62 -33.33
C ALA A 37 -26.32 34.85 -32.28
N PHE A 38 -26.28 36.06 -31.68
CA PHE A 38 -25.19 36.41 -30.73
C PHE A 38 -25.53 36.18 -29.26
N ALA A 39 -26.76 35.85 -28.94
CA ALA A 39 -27.22 35.67 -27.54
C ALA A 39 -27.24 34.20 -27.05
N LEU A 40 -26.91 33.22 -27.89
CA LEU A 40 -26.93 31.79 -27.53
C LEU A 40 -25.54 31.15 -27.31
N LEU A 41 -24.46 31.95 -27.29
CA LEU A 41 -23.09 31.42 -27.20
C LEU A 41 -22.45 31.55 -25.81
N THR A 42 -23.19 31.83 -24.74
CA THR A 42 -22.58 32.05 -23.42
C THR A 42 -23.11 31.19 -22.28
N LEU A 43 -23.80 30.08 -22.57
CA LEU A 43 -24.05 29.05 -21.55
C LEU A 43 -23.39 27.72 -21.99
N ALA A 44 -22.06 27.75 -22.21
CA ALA A 44 -21.31 26.53 -22.00
C ALA A 44 -21.42 26.23 -20.51
N PRO A 45 -21.99 25.06 -20.10
CA PRO A 45 -21.87 24.68 -18.71
C PRO A 45 -20.35 24.62 -18.43
N LEU A 46 -19.88 25.41 -17.46
CA LEU A 46 -18.63 25.08 -16.77
C LEU A 46 -18.87 23.67 -16.24
N VAL A 47 -18.47 22.68 -17.03
CA VAL A 47 -18.19 21.34 -16.50
C VAL A 47 -17.08 21.61 -15.53
N ALA A 48 -17.43 21.81 -14.26
CA ALA A 48 -16.47 21.72 -13.18
C ALA A 48 -15.81 20.36 -13.41
N ARG A 49 -14.57 20.40 -13.92
CA ARG A 49 -13.70 19.25 -13.87
C ARG A 49 -13.75 18.86 -12.41
N ALA A 50 -14.33 17.71 -12.11
CA ALA A 50 -14.15 17.13 -10.80
C ALA A 50 -12.64 17.15 -10.61
N ASP A 51 -12.16 18.06 -9.78
CA ASP A 51 -10.74 18.10 -9.41
C ASP A 51 -10.46 16.67 -8.96
N ASP A 52 -9.46 16.04 -9.59
CA ASP A 52 -8.96 14.73 -9.17
C ASP A 52 -8.30 14.90 -7.79
N ASN A 53 -9.17 15.16 -6.78
CA ASN A 53 -8.76 15.44 -5.40
C ASN A 53 -8.42 14.11 -4.70
N PHE A 54 -7.31 13.53 -5.14
CA PHE A 54 -6.78 12.31 -4.55
C PHE A 54 -5.27 12.44 -4.33
N ILE A 55 -4.76 11.61 -3.44
CA ILE A 55 -3.34 11.37 -3.25
C ILE A 55 -3.02 9.89 -3.41
N ILE A 56 -1.76 9.58 -3.78
CA ILE A 56 -1.22 8.24 -3.80
C ILE A 56 -0.35 8.04 -2.56
N VAL A 57 -0.70 7.04 -1.74
CA VAL A 57 0.07 6.65 -0.56
C VAL A 57 0.81 5.36 -0.85
N GLN A 58 2.14 5.41 -0.89
CA GLN A 58 2.99 4.23 -0.96
C GLN A 58 3.06 3.58 0.42
N SER A 59 2.62 2.34 0.54
CA SER A 59 2.55 1.63 1.81
C SER A 59 2.87 0.15 1.68
N THR A 60 2.60 -0.63 2.73
CA THR A 60 2.97 -2.04 2.79
C THR A 60 1.78 -2.98 2.71
N THR A 61 2.02 -4.17 2.13
CA THR A 61 1.00 -5.24 2.09
C THR A 61 0.57 -5.68 3.49
N SER A 62 1.45 -5.60 4.50
CA SER A 62 1.07 -5.90 5.89
C SER A 62 0.10 -4.86 6.45
N THR A 63 0.29 -3.56 6.17
CA THR A 63 -0.66 -2.52 6.57
C THR A 63 -2.00 -2.69 5.85
N GLN A 64 -2.00 -2.98 4.55
CA GLN A 64 -3.22 -3.25 3.80
C GLN A 64 -3.96 -4.48 4.36
N ASN A 65 -3.25 -5.59 4.56
CA ASN A 65 -3.83 -6.85 5.05
C ASN A 65 -4.35 -6.75 6.49
N SER A 66 -3.89 -5.78 7.27
CA SER A 66 -4.41 -5.57 8.63
C SER A 66 -5.83 -5.00 8.66
N GLY A 67 -6.34 -4.43 7.55
CA GLY A 67 -7.65 -3.80 7.47
C GLY A 67 -7.70 -2.36 8.00
N LEU A 68 -6.57 -1.79 8.43
CA LEU A 68 -6.53 -0.43 8.99
C LEU A 68 -7.02 0.63 7.99
N PHE A 69 -6.61 0.52 6.73
CA PHE A 69 -6.96 1.50 5.71
C PHE A 69 -8.45 1.57 5.45
N GLU A 70 -9.13 0.43 5.44
CA GLU A 70 -10.58 0.33 5.28
C GLU A 70 -11.34 1.04 6.41
N HIS A 71 -10.73 1.13 7.58
CA HIS A 71 -11.30 1.83 8.74
C HIS A 71 -11.01 3.33 8.73
N ILE A 72 -9.75 3.75 8.52
CA ILE A 72 -9.36 5.17 8.71
C ILE A 72 -9.58 6.05 7.47
N LEU A 73 -9.38 5.54 6.24
CA LEU A 73 -9.42 6.36 5.04
C LEU A 73 -10.80 6.94 4.74
N PRO A 74 -11.94 6.24 4.95
CA PRO A 74 -13.26 6.84 4.78
C PRO A 74 -13.52 8.03 5.72
N ILE A 75 -12.95 8.02 6.94
CA ILE A 75 -13.07 9.11 7.90
C ILE A 75 -12.36 10.36 7.38
N PHE A 76 -11.12 10.21 6.90
CA PHE A 76 -10.35 11.28 6.29
C PHE A 76 -11.03 11.85 5.04
N THR A 77 -11.44 10.98 4.11
CA THR A 77 -12.09 11.39 2.85
C THR A 77 -13.39 12.13 3.11
N LYS A 78 -14.23 11.66 4.05
CA LYS A 78 -15.46 12.34 4.44
C LYS A 78 -15.21 13.76 4.99
N LYS A 79 -14.13 13.94 5.72
CA LYS A 79 -13.75 15.23 6.32
C LYS A 79 -13.19 16.22 5.30
N THR A 80 -12.36 15.75 4.39
CA THR A 80 -11.52 16.61 3.53
C THR A 80 -11.95 16.66 2.06
N GLY A 81 -12.71 15.67 1.62
CA GLY A 81 -13.00 15.43 0.21
C GLY A 81 -11.82 14.86 -0.58
N ILE A 82 -10.68 14.56 0.08
CA ILE A 82 -9.49 14.00 -0.57
C ILE A 82 -9.60 12.46 -0.55
N GLU A 83 -9.58 11.84 -1.72
CA GLU A 83 -9.48 10.38 -1.86
C GLU A 83 -8.04 9.93 -1.60
N VAL A 84 -7.85 8.83 -0.88
CA VAL A 84 -6.53 8.22 -0.68
C VAL A 84 -6.45 6.90 -1.43
N ARG A 85 -5.54 6.83 -2.39
CA ARG A 85 -5.26 5.63 -3.18
C ARG A 85 -3.99 4.97 -2.67
N VAL A 86 -4.12 3.78 -2.10
CA VAL A 86 -2.99 3.06 -1.51
C VAL A 86 -2.35 2.14 -2.53
N VAL A 87 -1.03 2.22 -2.65
CA VAL A 87 -0.19 1.25 -3.36
C VAL A 87 0.55 0.42 -2.32
N ALA A 88 0.09 -0.82 -2.11
CA ALA A 88 0.59 -1.72 -1.08
C ALA A 88 1.59 -2.73 -1.64
N VAL A 89 2.86 -2.58 -1.29
CA VAL A 89 4.00 -3.42 -1.73
C VAL A 89 4.93 -3.71 -0.55
N GLY A 90 6.12 -4.24 -0.76
CA GLY A 90 7.15 -4.32 0.29
C GLY A 90 7.73 -2.93 0.61
N THR A 91 8.25 -2.71 1.83
CA THR A 91 8.78 -1.40 2.26
C THR A 91 9.83 -0.85 1.30
N GLY A 92 10.80 -1.68 0.88
CA GLY A 92 11.85 -1.25 -0.06
C GLY A 92 11.26 -0.80 -1.40
N GLN A 93 10.27 -1.52 -1.92
CA GLN A 93 9.59 -1.14 -3.15
C GLN A 93 8.72 0.12 -2.98
N ALA A 94 8.02 0.28 -1.84
CA ALA A 94 7.23 1.48 -1.55
C ALA A 94 8.13 2.74 -1.52
N LEU A 95 9.27 2.66 -0.85
CA LEU A 95 10.26 3.74 -0.83
C LEU A 95 10.83 4.00 -2.23
N LYS A 96 11.12 2.94 -2.99
CA LYS A 96 11.63 3.07 -4.37
C LYS A 96 10.63 3.73 -5.32
N ASN A 97 9.36 3.37 -5.21
CA ASN A 97 8.28 4.05 -5.96
C ASN A 97 8.24 5.54 -5.62
N ALA A 98 8.32 5.87 -4.32
CA ALA A 98 8.33 7.26 -3.85
C ALA A 98 9.59 8.03 -4.31
N GLU A 99 10.76 7.39 -4.34
CA GLU A 99 11.99 7.95 -4.93
C GLU A 99 11.84 8.27 -6.42
N ASN A 100 11.02 7.51 -7.14
CA ASN A 100 10.71 7.75 -8.55
C ASN A 100 9.62 8.83 -8.76
N GLY A 101 8.96 9.29 -7.69
CA GLY A 101 7.85 10.24 -7.78
C GLY A 101 6.49 9.61 -8.04
N ASP A 102 6.35 8.28 -7.85
CA ASP A 102 5.12 7.51 -8.08
C ASP A 102 4.16 7.54 -6.86
N GLY A 103 4.31 8.50 -5.97
CA GLY A 103 3.46 8.70 -4.80
C GLY A 103 3.63 10.07 -4.19
N ASP A 104 2.63 10.47 -3.40
CA ASP A 104 2.61 11.75 -2.70
C ASP A 104 3.09 11.62 -1.26
N VAL A 105 2.76 10.48 -0.63
CA VAL A 105 3.05 10.18 0.77
C VAL A 105 3.56 8.74 0.88
N VAL A 106 4.49 8.52 1.81
CA VAL A 106 4.93 7.18 2.24
C VAL A 106 4.39 6.93 3.64
N LEU A 107 3.79 5.75 3.88
CA LEU A 107 3.38 5.28 5.20
C LEU A 107 3.83 3.83 5.36
N VAL A 108 4.94 3.64 6.06
CA VAL A 108 5.64 2.35 6.21
C VAL A 108 6.15 2.15 7.65
N HIS A 109 6.86 1.05 7.92
CA HIS A 109 7.29 0.68 9.26
C HIS A 109 8.72 0.10 9.30
N SER A 110 9.66 0.80 8.67
CA SER A 110 11.11 0.51 8.78
C SER A 110 11.87 1.80 9.05
N MET A 111 11.95 2.19 10.32
CA MET A 111 12.51 3.48 10.73
C MET A 111 13.90 3.77 10.11
N PRO A 112 14.85 2.84 10.05
CA PRO A 112 16.15 3.12 9.42
C PRO A 112 16.06 3.46 7.94
N ASP A 113 15.18 2.78 7.18
CA ASP A 113 14.99 3.06 5.75
C ASP A 113 14.26 4.37 5.53
N GLU A 114 13.30 4.70 6.40
CA GLU A 114 12.55 5.95 6.40
C GLU A 114 13.46 7.15 6.70
N GLU A 115 14.35 7.01 7.69
CA GLU A 115 15.34 8.04 8.02
C GLU A 115 16.36 8.24 6.89
N LYS A 116 16.80 7.15 6.26
CA LYS A 116 17.66 7.21 5.07
C LYS A 116 16.97 7.93 3.92
N PHE A 117 15.71 7.61 3.63
CA PHE A 117 14.91 8.24 2.59
C PHE A 117 14.80 9.77 2.79
N VAL A 118 14.63 10.22 4.04
CA VAL A 118 14.63 11.65 4.37
C VAL A 118 16.03 12.27 4.26
N ALA A 119 17.07 11.58 4.77
CA ALA A 119 18.45 12.08 4.74
C ALA A 119 18.99 12.25 3.30
N GLU A 120 18.54 11.41 2.37
CA GLU A 120 18.85 11.49 0.94
C GLU A 120 18.00 12.56 0.21
N GLY A 121 17.08 13.22 0.94
CA GLY A 121 16.24 14.31 0.45
C GLY A 121 15.07 13.86 -0.41
N TRP A 122 14.73 12.57 -0.44
CA TRP A 122 13.54 12.06 -1.15
C TRP A 122 12.24 12.37 -0.40
N GLY A 123 12.30 12.43 0.92
CA GLY A 123 11.20 12.83 1.80
C GLY A 123 11.48 14.15 2.51
N VAL A 124 10.44 14.87 2.90
CA VAL A 124 10.57 16.15 3.59
C VAL A 124 10.91 15.95 5.08
N LYS A 125 10.08 15.20 5.78
CA LYS A 125 10.20 14.93 7.21
C LYS A 125 9.44 13.67 7.59
N ARG A 126 10.01 12.87 8.49
CA ARG A 126 9.38 11.71 9.09
C ARG A 126 8.57 12.10 10.32
N TYR A 127 7.32 11.61 10.41
CA TYR A 127 6.49 11.72 11.60
C TYR A 127 6.17 10.32 12.14
N PRO A 128 6.34 10.05 13.43
CA PRO A 128 5.79 8.85 14.05
C PRO A 128 4.26 8.94 14.06
N VAL A 129 3.58 7.84 13.75
CA VAL A 129 2.11 7.81 13.67
C VAL A 129 1.51 6.89 14.71
N MET A 130 1.98 5.65 14.75
CA MET A 130 1.46 4.57 15.56
C MET A 130 2.50 3.46 15.66
N TYR A 131 2.26 2.51 16.52
CA TYR A 131 3.00 1.26 16.55
C TYR A 131 2.06 0.06 16.67
N ASN A 132 2.51 -1.08 16.24
CA ASN A 132 2.06 -2.40 16.64
C ASN A 132 3.29 -3.24 17.02
N ASP A 133 3.09 -4.51 17.27
CA ASP A 133 4.18 -5.44 17.52
C ASP A 133 4.24 -6.53 16.45
N PHE A 134 5.43 -7.06 16.27
CA PHE A 134 5.61 -8.35 15.64
C PHE A 134 5.36 -9.47 16.66
N ILE A 135 4.97 -10.61 16.14
CA ILE A 135 4.76 -11.85 16.90
C ILE A 135 5.34 -13.02 16.12
N ILE A 136 5.76 -14.06 16.82
CA ILE A 136 6.09 -15.33 16.17
C ILE A 136 4.89 -16.27 16.34
N VAL A 137 4.34 -16.69 15.21
CA VAL A 137 3.24 -17.65 15.13
C VAL A 137 3.74 -19.01 14.64
N GLY A 138 3.01 -20.04 14.95
CA GLY A 138 3.35 -21.39 14.52
C GLY A 138 2.30 -22.42 14.94
N PRO A 139 2.50 -23.72 14.57
CA PRO A 139 1.58 -24.79 14.92
C PRO A 139 1.46 -24.99 16.43
N LYS A 140 0.29 -25.37 16.91
CA LYS A 140 0.06 -25.67 18.33
C LYS A 140 0.98 -26.78 18.87
N ALA A 141 1.42 -27.69 18.00
CA ALA A 141 2.35 -28.76 18.35
C ALA A 141 3.73 -28.25 18.83
N ASP A 142 4.14 -27.08 18.36
CA ASP A 142 5.35 -26.37 18.78
C ASP A 142 6.60 -27.26 18.85
N PRO A 143 7.06 -27.86 17.73
CA PRO A 143 8.16 -28.81 17.75
C PRO A 143 9.49 -28.22 18.28
N ALA A 144 9.72 -26.92 18.11
CA ALA A 144 10.89 -26.22 18.63
C ALA A 144 10.75 -25.78 20.10
N LYS A 145 9.56 -25.96 20.72
CA LYS A 145 9.27 -25.62 22.12
C LYS A 145 9.56 -24.14 22.45
N ILE A 146 9.03 -23.25 21.64
CA ILE A 146 9.22 -21.79 21.80
C ILE A 146 8.06 -21.10 22.51
N ALA A 147 6.93 -21.78 22.72
CA ALA A 147 5.75 -21.18 23.30
C ALA A 147 6.02 -20.57 24.69
N GLY A 148 5.65 -19.29 24.86
CA GLY A 148 5.82 -18.57 26.11
C GLY A 148 7.20 -17.98 26.38
N LEU A 149 8.17 -18.18 25.47
CA LEU A 149 9.45 -17.48 25.55
C LEU A 149 9.23 -15.96 25.45
N LYS A 150 10.04 -15.20 26.18
CA LYS A 150 9.97 -13.73 26.23
C LYS A 150 11.01 -13.04 25.34
N GLN A 151 11.92 -13.80 24.76
CA GLN A 151 12.96 -13.29 23.88
C GLN A 151 12.82 -13.92 22.50
N ALA A 152 12.51 -13.11 21.49
CA ALA A 152 12.34 -13.56 20.12
C ALA A 152 13.63 -14.17 19.52
N PRO A 153 14.84 -13.61 19.75
CA PRO A 153 16.08 -14.25 19.29
C PRO A 153 16.31 -15.65 19.88
N GLU A 154 15.95 -15.87 21.15
CA GLU A 154 16.04 -17.21 21.76
C GLU A 154 15.10 -18.20 21.08
N ALA A 155 13.88 -17.76 20.77
CA ALA A 155 12.92 -18.58 20.04
C ALA A 155 13.42 -18.96 18.64
N LEU A 156 13.95 -17.99 17.90
CA LEU A 156 14.52 -18.23 16.58
C LEU A 156 15.70 -19.20 16.64
N LYS A 157 16.58 -19.06 17.64
CA LYS A 157 17.69 -19.99 17.85
C LYS A 157 17.20 -21.41 18.05
N LYS A 158 16.17 -21.62 18.88
CA LYS A 158 15.56 -22.94 19.08
C LYS A 158 14.93 -23.52 17.81
N ILE A 159 14.28 -22.69 16.98
CA ILE A 159 13.74 -23.11 15.69
C ILE A 159 14.88 -23.63 14.78
N ALA A 160 16.00 -22.91 14.72
CA ALA A 160 17.17 -23.31 13.93
C ALA A 160 17.81 -24.60 14.46
N GLU A 161 18.02 -24.72 15.79
CA GLU A 161 18.59 -25.91 16.44
C GLU A 161 17.72 -27.16 16.19
N ALA A 162 16.39 -27.00 16.17
CA ALA A 162 15.46 -28.07 15.83
C ALA A 162 15.34 -28.33 14.33
N SER A 163 15.95 -27.49 13.47
CA SER A 163 15.73 -27.48 12.02
C SER A 163 14.23 -27.46 11.68
N ALA A 164 13.42 -26.81 12.51
CA ALA A 164 11.99 -26.73 12.34
C ALA A 164 11.64 -25.72 11.23
N PRO A 165 10.66 -26.02 10.36
CA PRO A 165 10.33 -25.13 9.25
C PRO A 165 10.01 -23.70 9.70
N PHE A 166 10.58 -22.71 9.02
CA PHE A 166 10.29 -21.29 9.22
C PHE A 166 10.02 -20.63 7.87
N ALA A 167 8.89 -19.97 7.72
CA ALA A 167 8.50 -19.26 6.51
C ALA A 167 8.86 -17.79 6.63
N SER A 168 9.82 -17.36 5.82
CA SER A 168 10.25 -15.97 5.68
C SER A 168 9.55 -15.31 4.49
N ARG A 169 9.25 -14.03 4.61
CA ARG A 169 8.78 -13.24 3.48
C ARG A 169 9.81 -13.11 2.36
N ALA A 170 11.08 -12.93 2.69
CA ALA A 170 12.20 -12.78 1.75
C ALA A 170 11.95 -11.79 0.59
N ASP A 171 11.15 -10.71 0.84
CA ASP A 171 10.64 -9.75 -0.13
C ASP A 171 11.12 -8.30 0.10
N ASP A 172 12.18 -8.14 0.89
CA ASP A 172 12.74 -6.83 1.31
C ASP A 172 11.73 -5.91 2.04
N SER A 173 10.65 -6.49 2.59
CA SER A 173 9.68 -5.75 3.40
C SER A 173 10.24 -5.35 4.77
N GLY A 174 9.53 -4.45 5.47
CA GLY A 174 9.86 -4.10 6.86
C GLY A 174 9.82 -5.31 7.79
N THR A 175 8.86 -6.24 7.59
CA THR A 175 8.80 -7.51 8.32
C THR A 175 10.02 -8.38 8.05
N HIS A 176 10.43 -8.53 6.78
CA HIS A 176 11.62 -9.30 6.43
C HIS A 176 12.90 -8.67 7.04
N LYS A 177 13.02 -7.35 7.00
CA LYS A 177 14.15 -6.66 7.63
C LYS A 177 14.17 -6.81 9.16
N ALA A 178 13.01 -6.76 9.81
CA ALA A 178 12.90 -7.04 11.23
C ALA A 178 13.27 -8.48 11.57
N GLU A 179 12.82 -9.44 10.76
CA GLU A 179 13.15 -10.86 10.88
C GLU A 179 14.66 -11.08 10.82
N LEU A 180 15.35 -10.52 9.80
CA LEU A 180 16.80 -10.66 9.64
C LEU A 180 17.57 -10.09 10.84
N LYS A 181 17.14 -8.96 11.42
CA LYS A 181 17.73 -8.42 12.65
C LYS A 181 17.55 -9.34 13.86
N LEU A 182 16.42 -10.02 13.95
CA LEU A 182 16.18 -11.01 15.03
C LEU A 182 17.05 -12.25 14.84
N TRP A 183 17.26 -12.72 13.61
CA TRP A 183 18.20 -13.81 13.30
C TRP A 183 19.64 -13.43 13.61
N GLU A 184 20.06 -12.21 13.26
CA GLU A 184 21.36 -11.66 13.64
C GLU A 184 21.55 -11.63 15.17
N ALA A 185 20.53 -11.15 15.91
CA ALA A 185 20.53 -11.14 17.38
C ALA A 185 20.53 -12.57 17.99
N ALA A 186 20.04 -13.56 17.27
CA ALA A 186 20.11 -14.98 17.63
C ALA A 186 21.49 -15.61 17.30
N ALA A 187 22.38 -14.88 16.65
CA ALA A 187 23.64 -15.37 16.09
C ALA A 187 23.47 -16.57 15.12
N VAL A 188 22.42 -16.55 14.31
CA VAL A 188 22.08 -17.57 13.31
C VAL A 188 22.02 -16.92 11.94
N ASP A 189 22.67 -17.54 10.94
CA ASP A 189 22.48 -17.22 9.54
C ASP A 189 21.43 -18.18 8.92
N PRO A 190 20.17 -17.77 8.79
CA PRO A 190 19.13 -18.64 8.26
C PRO A 190 19.31 -18.92 6.77
N LYS A 191 19.98 -18.03 6.02
CA LYS A 191 20.19 -18.16 4.58
C LYS A 191 21.07 -19.38 4.22
N ALA A 192 21.95 -19.78 5.13
CA ALA A 192 22.70 -21.04 4.98
C ALA A 192 21.80 -22.27 4.90
N SER A 193 20.53 -22.17 5.32
CA SER A 193 19.54 -23.24 5.30
C SER A 193 18.37 -22.95 4.37
N SER A 194 18.52 -22.02 3.41
CA SER A 194 17.52 -21.72 2.41
C SER A 194 17.12 -22.96 1.63
N GLY A 195 15.80 -23.12 1.42
CA GLY A 195 15.24 -24.31 0.76
C GLY A 195 15.20 -25.59 1.62
N SER A 196 15.79 -25.57 2.84
CA SER A 196 15.70 -26.65 3.82
C SER A 196 14.61 -26.31 4.87
N TRP A 197 14.98 -25.91 6.06
CA TRP A 197 14.02 -25.47 7.08
C TRP A 197 13.69 -23.96 6.97
N TYR A 198 14.53 -23.16 6.33
CA TYR A 198 14.25 -21.74 6.07
C TYR A 198 13.62 -21.58 4.69
N LEU A 199 12.31 -21.28 4.67
CA LEU A 199 11.48 -21.25 3.47
C LEU A 199 11.28 -19.78 3.02
N GLU A 200 12.02 -19.36 2.02
CA GLU A 200 11.92 -18.03 1.44
C GLU A 200 10.75 -17.97 0.46
N THR A 201 9.66 -17.28 0.83
CA THR A 201 8.42 -17.25 0.02
C THR A 201 8.45 -16.21 -1.10
N GLY A 202 9.28 -15.17 -0.99
CA GLY A 202 9.30 -14.04 -1.92
C GLY A 202 7.95 -13.30 -2.01
N SER A 203 7.13 -13.34 -0.95
CA SER A 203 5.72 -12.98 -1.01
C SER A 203 5.30 -12.06 0.13
N GLY A 204 4.15 -11.36 -0.04
CA GLY A 204 3.53 -10.55 1.02
C GLY A 204 3.05 -11.40 2.21
N MET A 205 2.77 -10.73 3.34
CA MET A 205 2.55 -11.41 4.63
C MET A 205 1.42 -12.44 4.60
N GLY A 206 0.28 -12.12 3.97
CA GLY A 206 -0.85 -13.07 3.88
C GLY A 206 -0.51 -14.36 3.14
N ALA A 207 0.24 -14.27 2.02
CA ALA A 207 0.70 -15.44 1.27
C ALA A 207 1.76 -16.22 2.06
N THR A 208 2.65 -15.54 2.77
CA THR A 208 3.64 -16.17 3.66
C THR A 208 2.96 -16.92 4.81
N LEU A 209 1.92 -16.37 5.43
CA LEU A 209 1.13 -17.06 6.45
C LEU A 209 0.42 -18.29 5.90
N ASN A 210 -0.16 -18.23 4.70
CA ASN A 210 -0.74 -19.42 4.05
C ASN A 210 0.32 -20.52 3.82
N THR A 211 1.53 -20.13 3.40
CA THR A 211 2.65 -21.06 3.26
C THR A 211 3.06 -21.66 4.61
N ALA A 212 3.13 -20.82 5.66
CA ALA A 212 3.46 -21.26 7.01
C ALA A 212 2.46 -22.31 7.49
N VAL A 213 1.15 -22.05 7.38
CA VAL A 213 0.09 -22.99 7.76
C VAL A 213 0.21 -24.29 6.96
N GLY A 214 0.32 -24.22 5.63
CA GLY A 214 0.41 -25.40 4.77
C GLY A 214 1.68 -26.24 4.98
N LYS A 215 2.75 -25.66 5.52
CA LYS A 215 4.04 -26.31 5.79
C LYS A 215 4.26 -26.61 7.28
N GLN A 216 3.31 -26.29 8.16
CA GLN A 216 3.47 -26.34 9.61
C GLN A 216 4.75 -25.63 10.08
N ALA A 217 5.02 -24.46 9.48
CA ALA A 217 6.21 -23.66 9.67
C ALA A 217 5.95 -22.52 10.65
N TYR A 218 6.94 -22.12 11.42
CA TYR A 218 6.91 -20.86 12.16
C TYR A 218 6.96 -19.68 11.19
N ALA A 219 6.48 -18.51 11.62
CA ALA A 219 6.61 -17.27 10.86
C ALA A 219 6.61 -16.06 11.79
N LEU A 220 7.38 -15.02 11.41
CA LEU A 220 7.25 -13.68 11.98
C LEU A 220 6.15 -12.92 11.22
N THR A 221 5.25 -12.30 11.94
CA THR A 221 4.18 -11.46 11.37
C THR A 221 3.88 -10.28 12.28
N ASP A 222 3.35 -9.19 11.74
CA ASP A 222 2.73 -8.16 12.56
C ASP A 222 1.39 -8.66 13.13
N ARG A 223 1.06 -8.21 14.33
CA ARG A 223 -0.16 -8.63 15.04
C ARG A 223 -1.43 -8.29 14.26
N GLY A 224 -1.47 -7.12 13.60
CA GLY A 224 -2.63 -6.69 12.83
C GLY A 224 -2.96 -7.67 11.71
N THR A 225 -1.96 -8.00 10.88
CA THR A 225 -2.13 -9.00 9.82
C THR A 225 -2.54 -10.36 10.39
N TRP A 226 -1.92 -10.79 11.50
CA TRP A 226 -2.29 -12.07 12.13
C TRP A 226 -3.75 -12.08 12.61
N LEU A 227 -4.24 -11.04 13.24
CA LEU A 227 -5.62 -10.99 13.71
C LEU A 227 -6.62 -10.99 12.57
N ALA A 228 -6.33 -10.27 11.48
CA ALA A 228 -7.14 -10.26 10.27
C ALA A 228 -7.03 -11.55 9.42
N PHE A 229 -5.98 -12.36 9.62
CA PHE A 229 -5.74 -13.57 8.85
C PHE A 229 -6.76 -14.66 9.20
N ALA A 230 -7.55 -15.10 8.20
CA ALA A 230 -8.66 -16.03 8.43
C ALA A 230 -8.23 -17.49 8.51
N ASN A 231 -7.21 -17.90 7.74
CA ASN A 231 -6.81 -19.31 7.58
C ASN A 231 -5.79 -19.75 8.64
N LYS A 232 -6.14 -19.59 9.93
CA LYS A 232 -5.23 -19.88 11.06
C LYS A 232 -5.06 -21.37 11.34
N ASP A 233 -6.05 -22.19 10.99
CA ASP A 233 -6.10 -23.61 11.32
C ASP A 233 -5.72 -23.88 12.79
N ASP A 234 -4.72 -24.71 13.06
CA ASP A 234 -4.21 -25.01 14.40
C ASP A 234 -3.07 -24.07 14.86
N PHE A 235 -2.85 -22.97 14.15
CA PHE A 235 -1.81 -22.00 14.48
C PHE A 235 -2.21 -21.08 15.63
N LYS A 236 -1.21 -20.64 16.40
CA LYS A 236 -1.37 -19.66 17.48
C LYS A 236 -0.14 -18.76 17.59
N VAL A 237 -0.28 -17.69 18.37
CA VAL A 237 0.84 -16.88 18.83
C VAL A 237 1.65 -17.70 19.82
N LEU A 238 2.96 -17.79 19.60
CA LEU A 238 3.88 -18.57 20.43
C LEU A 238 4.84 -17.66 21.20
N VAL A 239 5.30 -16.54 20.58
CA VAL A 239 6.20 -15.56 21.18
C VAL A 239 5.67 -14.15 20.92
N GLU A 240 5.60 -13.36 21.99
CA GLU A 240 5.16 -11.96 21.98
C GLU A 240 5.74 -11.19 23.18
N GLY A 241 5.71 -9.85 23.09
CA GLY A 241 6.06 -8.96 24.20
C GLY A 241 7.57 -8.76 24.41
N ASP A 242 8.40 -9.08 23.42
CA ASP A 242 9.82 -8.68 23.40
C ASP A 242 9.95 -7.26 22.88
N ASP A 243 10.79 -6.43 23.48
CA ASP A 243 11.07 -5.06 23.03
C ASP A 243 11.61 -5.02 21.59
N LYS A 244 12.29 -6.09 21.12
CA LYS A 244 12.77 -6.24 19.77
C LYS A 244 11.68 -6.49 18.72
N LEU A 245 10.47 -6.80 19.19
CA LEU A 245 9.29 -7.00 18.34
C LEU A 245 8.49 -5.70 18.13
N PHE A 246 8.95 -4.57 18.66
CA PHE A 246 8.32 -3.27 18.48
C PHE A 246 8.35 -2.82 17.01
N ASN A 247 7.21 -2.45 16.47
CA ASN A 247 7.03 -2.10 15.07
C ASN A 247 6.43 -0.69 14.92
N GLN A 248 7.31 0.31 14.77
CA GLN A 248 6.95 1.72 14.65
C GLN A 248 6.63 2.11 13.22
N TYR A 249 5.47 2.70 12.99
CA TYR A 249 5.06 3.28 11.72
C TYR A 249 5.45 4.75 11.61
N GLY A 250 5.94 5.13 10.43
CA GLY A 250 6.22 6.50 10.07
C GLY A 250 5.46 6.93 8.83
N VAL A 251 5.17 8.24 8.76
CA VAL A 251 4.59 8.87 7.57
C VAL A 251 5.48 10.01 7.09
N ILE A 252 5.65 10.15 5.77
CA ILE A 252 6.59 11.07 5.15
C ILE A 252 5.96 11.64 3.89
N LEU A 253 5.99 12.97 3.72
CA LEU A 253 5.67 13.61 2.45
C LEU A 253 6.83 13.41 1.47
N VAL A 254 6.54 12.94 0.26
CA VAL A 254 7.52 12.89 -0.83
C VAL A 254 7.95 14.32 -1.17
N ASN A 255 9.23 14.51 -1.44
CA ASN A 255 9.78 15.86 -1.57
C ASN A 255 9.35 16.54 -2.91
N PRO A 256 8.49 17.56 -2.87
CA PRO A 256 8.00 18.25 -4.06
C PRO A 256 9.11 19.01 -4.82
N SER A 257 10.23 19.31 -4.15
CA SER A 257 11.36 19.94 -4.82
C SER A 257 12.10 18.99 -5.76
N LYS A 258 12.00 17.68 -5.54
CA LYS A 258 12.51 16.64 -6.45
C LYS A 258 11.45 16.18 -7.45
N HIS A 259 10.18 16.19 -7.06
CA HIS A 259 9.06 15.68 -7.84
C HIS A 259 7.92 16.72 -7.91
N PRO A 260 7.92 17.63 -8.90
CA PRO A 260 6.93 18.71 -9.02
C PRO A 260 5.46 18.22 -9.14
N ASN A 261 5.25 16.95 -9.50
CA ASN A 261 3.92 16.35 -9.61
C ASN A 261 3.32 15.89 -8.27
N VAL A 262 4.12 15.89 -7.19
CA VAL A 262 3.65 15.54 -5.85
C VAL A 262 2.58 16.53 -5.41
N LYS A 263 1.45 16.00 -5.00
CA LYS A 263 0.32 16.76 -4.46
C LYS A 263 0.61 17.15 -2.99
N ALA A 264 1.57 18.06 -2.83
CA ALA A 264 2.16 18.37 -1.54
C ALA A 264 1.15 18.90 -0.52
N LYS A 265 0.17 19.71 -0.96
CA LYS A 265 -0.87 20.27 -0.09
C LYS A 265 -1.81 19.17 0.44
N GLU A 266 -2.29 18.33 -0.43
CA GLU A 266 -3.20 17.24 -0.11
C GLU A 266 -2.48 16.14 0.69
N GLY A 267 -1.22 15.82 0.33
CA GLY A 267 -0.37 14.90 1.07
C GLY A 267 -0.06 15.38 2.47
N GLN A 268 0.25 16.67 2.64
CA GLN A 268 0.46 17.25 3.97
C GLN A 268 -0.82 17.27 4.80
N ALA A 269 -1.98 17.54 4.19
CA ALA A 269 -3.27 17.49 4.87
C ALA A 269 -3.57 16.06 5.41
N PHE A 270 -3.18 15.02 4.68
CA PHE A 270 -3.30 13.64 5.16
C PHE A 270 -2.37 13.36 6.34
N ILE A 271 -1.11 13.80 6.27
CA ILE A 271 -0.14 13.67 7.36
C ILE A 271 -0.63 14.41 8.62
N ASP A 272 -1.05 15.67 8.46
CA ASP A 272 -1.53 16.49 9.57
C ASP A 272 -2.76 15.85 10.24
N TRP A 273 -3.66 15.28 9.45
CA TRP A 273 -4.80 14.56 10.00
C TRP A 273 -4.37 13.28 10.74
N LEU A 274 -3.47 12.46 10.17
CA LEU A 274 -2.99 11.23 10.82
C LEU A 274 -2.38 11.51 12.21
N VAL A 275 -1.63 12.60 12.34
CA VAL A 275 -0.97 12.96 13.62
C VAL A 275 -1.85 13.83 14.52
N SER A 276 -3.02 14.26 14.05
CA SER A 276 -3.98 15.04 14.86
C SER A 276 -4.67 14.18 15.92
N PRO A 277 -5.27 14.77 16.96
CA PRO A 277 -6.07 14.04 17.93
C PRO A 277 -7.19 13.20 17.30
N GLU A 278 -7.81 13.68 16.22
CA GLU A 278 -8.87 12.96 15.52
C GLU A 278 -8.34 11.73 14.76
N GLY A 279 -7.26 11.88 13.99
CA GLY A 279 -6.63 10.77 13.28
C GLY A 279 -6.08 9.73 14.25
N GLN A 280 -5.48 10.16 15.36
CA GLN A 280 -4.99 9.28 16.41
C GLN A 280 -6.14 8.53 17.10
N ALA A 281 -7.29 9.17 17.35
CA ALA A 281 -8.49 8.53 17.87
C ALA A 281 -9.07 7.52 16.86
N ALA A 282 -9.07 7.85 15.56
CA ALA A 282 -9.50 6.92 14.51
C ALA A 282 -8.63 5.67 14.48
N ILE A 283 -7.31 5.80 14.57
CA ILE A 283 -6.38 4.66 14.66
C ILE A 283 -6.65 3.83 15.92
N ALA A 284 -6.81 4.47 17.10
CA ALA A 284 -7.06 3.78 18.36
C ALA A 284 -8.38 3.01 18.39
N SER A 285 -9.37 3.48 17.63
CA SER A 285 -10.70 2.85 17.58
C SER A 285 -10.73 1.59 16.70
N TYR A 286 -9.67 1.33 15.93
CA TYR A 286 -9.62 0.13 15.10
C TYR A 286 -9.34 -1.11 15.94
N THR A 287 -10.31 -2.01 15.97
CA THR A 287 -10.22 -3.28 16.71
C THR A 287 -10.69 -4.44 15.85
N ILE A 288 -10.12 -5.62 16.05
CA ILE A 288 -10.63 -6.90 15.56
C ILE A 288 -10.92 -7.80 16.77
N ASP A 289 -12.12 -8.38 16.83
CA ASP A 289 -12.57 -9.21 17.96
C ASP A 289 -12.38 -8.51 19.32
N GLY A 290 -12.60 -7.18 19.35
CA GLY A 290 -12.44 -6.36 20.56
C GLY A 290 -10.98 -6.07 20.96
N GLN A 291 -10.00 -6.50 20.18
CA GLN A 291 -8.58 -6.23 20.43
C GLN A 291 -8.10 -5.05 19.62
N GLN A 292 -7.46 -4.08 20.28
CA GLN A 292 -6.80 -2.95 19.61
C GLN A 292 -5.56 -3.44 18.87
N LEU A 293 -5.41 -3.03 17.60
CA LEU A 293 -4.33 -3.49 16.72
C LEU A 293 -3.19 -2.51 16.59
N PHE A 294 -3.50 -1.22 16.64
CA PHE A 294 -2.54 -0.15 16.49
C PHE A 294 -2.65 0.81 17.65
N PHE A 295 -1.51 1.21 18.18
CA PHE A 295 -1.40 2.11 19.32
C PHE A 295 -0.87 3.45 18.84
N PRO A 296 -1.71 4.50 18.83
CA PRO A 296 -1.30 5.85 18.43
C PRO A 296 -0.17 6.38 19.30
N ASN A 297 0.84 7.00 18.69
CA ASN A 297 1.94 7.62 19.40
C ASN A 297 2.52 8.83 18.70
N ALA A 298 1.75 9.48 17.83
CA ALA A 298 2.15 10.75 17.26
C ALA A 298 2.35 11.79 18.39
N ARG A 299 3.47 12.52 18.32
CA ARG A 299 3.69 13.64 19.23
C ARG A 299 3.02 14.88 18.67
N PRO A 300 2.30 15.69 19.49
CA PRO A 300 1.80 16.97 19.05
C PRO A 300 2.94 17.77 18.44
N GLN A 301 2.68 18.40 17.30
CA GLN A 301 3.64 19.33 16.73
C GLN A 301 3.62 20.60 17.59
N SER A 302 4.72 20.89 18.25
CA SER A 302 4.96 22.14 18.98
C SER A 302 5.33 23.25 18.00
#